data_78885672cd306ba50bc55652c041fe56
#
_entry.id   78885672cd306ba50bc55652c041fe56
#
_cell.length_a   1.000
_cell.length_b   1.000
_cell.length_c   1.000
_cell.angle_alpha   90.00
_cell.angle_beta   90.00
_cell.angle_gamma   90.00
#
_symmetry.space_group_name_H-M   'P 1'
#
loop_
_entity.id
_entity.type
_entity.pdbx_description
1 polymer ?
#
loop_
_entity_poly.entity_id
_entity_poly.type
_entity_poly.pdbx_seq_one_letter_code
_entity_poly.pdbx_strand_id
1 'polypeptide(L)'
;MSRLDLLQPYPFERLARLKAGITPPAGLRHVSMSIGEPQHAAPPFVLDALRANLHKVGTYPATIGLPELRASCARWLERRFALGAGVVDAASMVLPVNGTREALFAFAQATVDPQ
;
A
#
# COMPACT_ATOMS: atom_id res chain seq x y z
N MET A 1 -17.08 -26.87 17.53
CA MET A 1 -16.82 -25.43 17.40
C MET A 1 -16.15 -25.19 16.04
N SER A 2 -16.81 -24.45 15.17
CA SER A 2 -16.21 -24.09 13.88
C SER A 2 -15.10 -23.04 14.10
N ARG A 3 -14.08 -23.02 13.21
CA ARG A 3 -13.10 -21.92 13.23
C ARG A 3 -13.76 -20.55 13.00
N LEU A 4 -14.92 -20.53 12.36
CA LEU A 4 -15.71 -19.31 12.18
C LEU A 4 -16.25 -18.74 13.48
N ASP A 5 -16.53 -19.60 14.49
CA ASP A 5 -17.00 -19.18 15.80
C ASP A 5 -15.93 -18.41 16.61
N LEU A 6 -14.67 -18.51 16.18
CA LEU A 6 -13.53 -17.83 16.80
C LEU A 6 -13.26 -16.43 16.19
N LEU A 7 -13.95 -16.10 15.10
CA LEU A 7 -13.79 -14.79 14.48
C LEU A 7 -14.32 -13.68 15.36
N GLN A 8 -13.52 -12.67 15.55
CA GLN A 8 -13.90 -11.47 16.29
C GLN A 8 -14.40 -10.38 15.32
N PRO A 9 -15.34 -9.54 15.74
CA PRO A 9 -15.75 -8.39 14.93
C PRO A 9 -14.55 -7.51 14.56
N TYR A 10 -14.60 -6.94 13.38
CA TYR A 10 -13.56 -6.05 12.92
C TYR A 10 -13.35 -4.88 13.90
N PRO A 11 -12.12 -4.61 14.38
CA PRO A 11 -11.88 -3.67 15.47
C PRO A 11 -12.42 -2.25 15.23
N PHE A 12 -12.36 -1.77 13.97
CA PHE A 12 -12.88 -0.44 13.63
C PHE A 12 -14.41 -0.37 13.66
N GLU A 13 -15.10 -1.47 13.37
CA GLU A 13 -16.55 -1.56 13.54
C GLU A 13 -16.94 -1.47 15.02
N ARG A 14 -16.20 -2.17 15.88
CA ARG A 14 -16.39 -2.06 17.33
C ARG A 14 -16.15 -0.64 17.82
N LEU A 15 -15.07 0.02 17.35
CA LEU A 15 -14.76 1.41 17.67
C LEU A 15 -15.86 2.37 17.18
N ALA A 16 -16.38 2.15 15.97
CA ALA A 16 -17.49 2.95 15.43
C ALA A 16 -18.75 2.83 16.31
N ARG A 17 -19.09 1.62 16.75
CA ARG A 17 -20.22 1.40 17.67
C ARG A 17 -20.04 2.12 19.01
N LEU A 18 -18.83 2.09 19.59
CA LEU A 18 -18.52 2.80 20.84
C LEU A 18 -18.64 4.32 20.72
N LYS A 19 -18.39 4.87 19.53
CA LYS A 19 -18.49 6.31 19.24
C LYS A 19 -19.87 6.73 18.76
N ALA A 20 -20.76 5.78 18.45
CA ALA A 20 -22.11 6.09 17.99
C ALA A 20 -22.87 6.91 19.04
N GLY A 21 -23.46 8.02 18.61
CA GLY A 21 -24.21 8.91 19.50
C GLY A 21 -23.36 9.91 20.30
N ILE A 22 -22.03 9.87 20.19
CA ILE A 22 -21.17 10.89 20.80
C ILE A 22 -21.08 12.09 19.87
N THR A 23 -21.54 13.24 20.33
CA THR A 23 -21.43 14.52 19.63
C THR A 23 -20.30 15.34 20.25
N PRO A 24 -19.32 15.80 19.46
CA PRO A 24 -18.27 16.69 19.96
C PRO A 24 -18.86 17.98 20.53
N PRO A 25 -18.17 18.62 21.50
CA PRO A 25 -18.58 19.94 22.00
C PRO A 25 -18.72 20.97 20.88
N ALA A 26 -19.77 21.79 20.96
CA ALA A 26 -19.99 22.88 20.00
C ALA A 26 -18.78 23.83 19.99
N GLY A 27 -18.33 24.22 18.81
CA GLY A 27 -17.18 25.13 18.63
C GLY A 27 -15.81 24.44 18.53
N LEU A 28 -15.73 23.12 18.75
CA LEU A 28 -14.50 22.36 18.50
C LEU A 28 -14.60 21.59 17.19
N ARG A 29 -13.60 21.78 16.31
CA ARG A 29 -13.50 21.00 15.08
C ARG A 29 -13.04 19.57 15.39
N HIS A 30 -13.80 18.58 14.94
CA HIS A 30 -13.38 17.19 15.04
C HIS A 30 -12.18 16.92 14.12
N VAL A 31 -11.09 16.41 14.70
CA VAL A 31 -9.89 15.96 13.95
C VAL A 31 -9.77 14.46 14.15
N SER A 32 -9.97 13.69 13.05
CA SER A 32 -9.81 12.25 13.09
C SER A 32 -8.33 11.88 13.07
N MET A 33 -7.89 11.18 14.10
CA MET A 33 -6.51 10.65 14.24
C MET A 33 -6.50 9.12 14.38
N SER A 34 -7.60 8.46 14.03
CA SER A 34 -7.76 7.01 14.21
C SER A 34 -7.00 6.17 13.16
N ILE A 35 -6.71 6.75 12.02
CA ILE A 35 -5.98 6.10 10.93
C ILE A 35 -4.87 7.04 10.46
N GLY A 36 -3.66 6.50 10.33
CA GLY A 36 -2.50 7.23 9.80
C GLY A 36 -2.54 7.29 8.28
N GLU A 37 -3.49 8.02 7.73
CA GLU A 37 -3.67 8.21 6.29
C GLU A 37 -3.29 9.63 5.89
N PRO A 38 -2.43 9.82 4.86
CA PRO A 38 -2.16 11.14 4.32
C PRO A 38 -3.44 11.80 3.78
N GLN A 39 -3.74 13.02 4.22
CA GLN A 39 -4.92 13.78 3.81
C GLN A 39 -4.60 14.87 2.79
N HIS A 40 -3.38 14.91 2.28
CA HIS A 40 -2.95 15.86 1.25
C HIS A 40 -3.41 15.40 -0.13
N ALA A 41 -3.77 16.36 -0.97
CA ALA A 41 -4.07 16.07 -2.37
C ALA A 41 -2.83 15.48 -3.07
N ALA A 42 -3.07 14.54 -3.97
CA ALA A 42 -1.99 14.02 -4.81
C ALA A 42 -1.38 15.14 -5.67
N PRO A 43 -0.06 15.15 -5.88
CA PRO A 43 0.56 16.13 -6.75
C PRO A 43 -0.06 16.12 -8.16
N PRO A 44 -0.28 17.29 -8.79
CA PRO A 44 -0.95 17.38 -10.10
C PRO A 44 -0.30 16.49 -11.16
N PHE A 45 1.02 16.43 -11.23
CA PHE A 45 1.74 15.62 -12.21
C PHE A 45 1.42 14.11 -12.11
N VAL A 46 1.08 13.60 -10.92
CA VAL A 46 0.66 12.20 -10.73
C VAL A 46 -0.70 11.97 -11.37
N LEU A 47 -1.63 12.91 -11.15
CA LEU A 47 -2.98 12.83 -11.74
C LEU A 47 -2.93 12.98 -13.26
N ASP A 48 -2.07 13.83 -13.77
CA ASP A 48 -1.89 14.03 -15.22
C ASP A 48 -1.26 12.80 -15.88
N ALA A 49 -0.26 12.18 -15.25
CA ALA A 49 0.31 10.92 -15.72
C ALA A 49 -0.75 9.80 -15.74
N LEU A 50 -1.61 9.72 -14.72
CA LEU A 50 -2.72 8.75 -14.68
C LEU A 50 -3.71 9.01 -15.84
N ARG A 51 -4.17 10.24 -16.02
CA ARG A 51 -5.09 10.61 -17.10
C ARG A 51 -4.53 10.27 -18.49
N ALA A 52 -3.26 10.57 -18.72
CA ALA A 52 -2.58 10.29 -19.98
C ALA A 52 -2.46 8.78 -20.29
N ASN A 53 -2.53 7.92 -19.29
CA ASN A 53 -2.37 6.48 -19.44
C ASN A 53 -3.63 5.64 -19.18
N LEU A 54 -4.79 6.27 -18.97
CA LEU A 54 -6.06 5.56 -18.74
C LEU A 54 -6.43 4.57 -19.86
N HIS A 55 -6.02 4.84 -21.09
CA HIS A 55 -6.26 3.96 -22.24
C HIS A 55 -5.55 2.60 -22.14
N LYS A 56 -4.58 2.46 -21.23
CA LYS A 56 -3.78 1.22 -21.03
C LYS A 56 -4.37 0.29 -19.96
N VAL A 57 -5.40 0.70 -19.23
CA VAL A 57 -5.93 -0.07 -18.09
C VAL A 57 -6.75 -1.30 -18.47
N GLY A 58 -7.04 -1.47 -19.77
CA GLY A 58 -7.85 -2.59 -20.27
C GLY A 58 -7.13 -3.94 -20.38
N THR A 59 -5.83 -4.01 -20.05
CA THR A 59 -5.04 -5.24 -20.15
C THR A 59 -4.44 -5.63 -18.81
N TYR A 60 -4.33 -6.92 -18.56
CA TYR A 60 -3.64 -7.40 -17.36
C TYR A 60 -2.16 -7.03 -17.40
N PRO A 61 -1.59 -6.50 -16.31
CA PRO A 61 -0.16 -6.30 -16.22
C PRO A 61 0.59 -7.62 -16.17
N ALA A 62 1.84 -7.63 -16.65
CA ALA A 62 2.73 -8.75 -16.44
C ALA A 62 2.96 -8.97 -14.92
N THR A 63 2.99 -10.23 -14.47
CA THR A 63 3.18 -10.59 -13.05
C THR A 63 4.44 -9.97 -12.46
N ILE A 64 5.50 -9.88 -13.25
CA ILE A 64 6.79 -9.30 -12.84
C ILE A 64 6.76 -7.75 -12.85
N GLY A 65 5.69 -7.14 -13.35
CA GLY A 65 5.58 -5.69 -13.53
C GLY A 65 6.31 -5.16 -14.77
N LEU A 66 6.08 -3.88 -15.06
CA LEU A 66 6.73 -3.21 -16.19
C LEU A 66 8.23 -3.01 -15.92
N PRO A 67 9.10 -3.30 -16.89
CA PRO A 67 10.55 -3.08 -16.75
C PRO A 67 10.90 -1.63 -16.40
N GLU A 68 10.20 -0.66 -16.99
CA GLU A 68 10.40 0.77 -16.75
C GLU A 68 10.06 1.16 -15.31
N LEU A 69 9.01 0.58 -14.72
CA LEU A 69 8.64 0.80 -13.32
C LEU A 69 9.74 0.25 -12.41
N ARG A 70 10.17 -0.99 -12.65
CA ARG A 70 11.22 -1.64 -11.86
C ARG A 70 12.54 -0.87 -11.91
N ALA A 71 12.96 -0.46 -13.12
CA ALA A 71 14.14 0.38 -13.30
C ALA A 71 14.01 1.75 -12.61
N SER A 72 12.82 2.34 -12.60
CA SER A 72 12.57 3.61 -11.89
C SER A 72 12.65 3.44 -10.38
N CYS A 73 12.13 2.34 -9.83
CA CYS A 73 12.26 2.00 -8.41
C CYS A 73 13.73 1.80 -8.01
N ALA A 74 14.49 1.05 -8.80
CA ALA A 74 15.92 0.83 -8.57
C ALA A 74 16.70 2.15 -8.52
N ARG A 75 16.55 2.98 -9.54
CA ARG A 75 17.19 4.32 -9.59
C ARG A 75 16.75 5.21 -8.42
N TRP A 76 15.50 5.12 -7.99
CA TRP A 76 15.02 5.90 -6.84
C TRP A 76 15.70 5.45 -5.55
N LEU A 77 15.82 4.14 -5.31
CA LEU A 77 16.50 3.56 -4.15
C LEU A 77 17.97 3.98 -4.12
N GLU A 78 18.66 3.87 -5.24
CA GLU A 78 20.07 4.28 -5.36
C GLU A 78 20.26 5.76 -5.00
N ARG A 79 19.43 6.64 -5.54
CA ARG A 79 19.51 8.09 -5.20
C ARG A 79 19.10 8.37 -3.77
N ARG A 80 18.02 7.76 -3.28
CA ARG A 80 17.47 8.05 -1.94
C ARG A 80 18.41 7.63 -0.82
N PHE A 81 19.13 6.56 -1.01
CA PHE A 81 20.00 5.97 0.01
C PHE A 81 21.50 6.09 -0.33
N ALA A 82 21.84 6.89 -1.33
CA ALA A 82 23.22 7.12 -1.78
C ALA A 82 23.97 5.82 -2.08
N LEU A 83 23.29 4.84 -2.66
CA LEU A 83 23.91 3.59 -3.12
C LEU A 83 24.69 3.83 -4.41
N GLY A 84 25.67 3.00 -4.69
CA GLY A 84 26.36 3.03 -5.97
C GLY A 84 25.41 2.74 -7.14
N ALA A 85 25.69 3.31 -8.32
CA ALA A 85 24.91 3.04 -9.52
C ALA A 85 24.98 1.55 -9.90
N GLY A 86 23.82 0.94 -10.18
CA GLY A 86 23.71 -0.47 -10.55
C GLY A 86 23.77 -1.45 -9.36
N VAL A 87 23.80 -0.95 -8.12
CA VAL A 87 23.73 -1.82 -6.92
C VAL A 87 22.37 -2.49 -6.79
N VAL A 88 21.30 -1.80 -7.21
CA VAL A 88 19.96 -2.38 -7.21
C VAL A 88 19.63 -2.91 -8.60
N ASP A 89 19.77 -4.22 -8.79
CA ASP A 89 19.37 -4.85 -10.04
C ASP A 89 17.83 -4.89 -10.15
N ALA A 90 17.33 -4.08 -11.09
CA ALA A 90 15.90 -4.00 -11.35
C ALA A 90 15.29 -5.34 -11.80
N ALA A 91 16.08 -6.24 -12.38
CA ALA A 91 15.60 -7.51 -12.91
C ALA A 91 15.40 -8.58 -11.82
N SER A 92 16.19 -8.55 -10.77
CA SER A 92 16.16 -9.58 -9.72
C SER A 92 15.77 -9.06 -8.33
N MET A 93 15.90 -7.74 -8.07
CA MET A 93 15.71 -7.16 -6.74
C MET A 93 14.44 -6.32 -6.59
N VAL A 94 13.67 -6.10 -7.67
CA VAL A 94 12.46 -5.27 -7.62
C VAL A 94 11.28 -6.05 -8.16
N LEU A 95 10.28 -6.27 -7.31
CA LEU A 95 9.01 -6.88 -7.67
C LEU A 95 7.86 -5.93 -7.26
N PRO A 96 7.17 -5.32 -8.22
CA PRO A 96 5.96 -4.54 -7.93
C PRO A 96 4.85 -5.44 -7.37
N VAL A 97 4.14 -4.94 -6.39
CA VAL A 97 3.01 -5.61 -5.74
C VAL A 97 1.83 -4.67 -5.62
N ASN A 98 0.62 -5.20 -5.53
CA ASN A 98 -0.59 -4.39 -5.41
C ASN A 98 -0.75 -3.76 -4.03
N GLY A 99 -0.08 -4.32 -3.02
CA GLY A 99 -0.09 -3.80 -1.67
C GLY A 99 0.96 -4.46 -0.80
N THR A 100 1.48 -3.72 0.18
CA THR A 100 2.51 -4.22 1.10
C THR A 100 2.01 -5.34 2.02
N ARG A 101 0.73 -5.38 2.33
CA ARG A 101 0.14 -6.44 3.17
C ARG A 101 0.24 -7.80 2.48
N GLU A 102 -0.16 -7.88 1.22
CA GLU A 102 -0.05 -9.09 0.39
C GLU A 102 1.41 -9.49 0.19
N ALA A 103 2.27 -8.51 -0.05
CA ALA A 103 3.70 -8.75 -0.20
C ALA A 103 4.34 -9.35 1.05
N LEU A 104 4.06 -8.81 2.23
CA LEU A 104 4.57 -9.32 3.50
C LEU A 104 4.06 -10.74 3.79
N PHE A 105 2.79 -11.00 3.52
CA PHE A 105 2.21 -12.33 3.67
C PHE A 105 2.88 -13.35 2.73
N ALA A 106 3.00 -13.02 1.46
CA ALA A 106 3.64 -13.87 0.47
C ALA A 106 5.13 -14.08 0.75
N PHE A 107 5.83 -13.04 1.21
CA PHE A 107 7.23 -13.12 1.61
C PHE A 107 7.44 -14.10 2.76
N ALA A 108 6.61 -14.01 3.80
CA ALA A 108 6.68 -14.97 4.92
C ALA A 108 6.46 -16.41 4.46
N GLN A 109 5.49 -16.65 3.57
CA GLN A 109 5.23 -17.97 3.02
C GLN A 109 6.38 -18.51 2.15
N ALA A 110 7.06 -17.62 1.42
CA ALA A 110 8.15 -18.00 0.54
C ALA A 110 9.48 -18.25 1.26
N THR A 111 9.67 -17.64 2.45
CA THR A 111 10.95 -17.65 3.15
C THR A 111 10.96 -18.51 4.42
N VAL A 112 9.79 -18.74 5.02
CA VAL A 112 9.68 -19.60 6.22
C VAL A 112 9.47 -21.03 5.79
N ASP A 113 10.43 -21.89 6.08
CA ASP A 113 10.30 -23.33 5.91
C ASP A 113 9.49 -23.89 7.10
N PRO A 114 8.31 -24.50 6.88
CA PRO A 114 7.59 -25.20 7.94
C PRO A 114 8.28 -26.54 8.21
N GLN A 115 9.28 -26.56 9.09
CA GLN A 115 9.79 -27.82 9.65
C GLN A 115 8.84 -28.40 10.67
#